data_b64d19acdf278399fe65a5dac69b603e
#
_entry.id   b64d19acdf278399fe65a5dac69b603e
#
_cell.length_a   1.000
_cell.length_b   1.000
_cell.length_c   1.000
_cell.angle_alpha   90.00
_cell.angle_beta   90.00
_cell.angle_gamma   90.00
#
_symmetry.space_group_name_H-M   'P 1'
#
loop_
_entity.id
_entity.type
_entity.pdbx_description
1 polymer ?
#
loop_
_entity_poly.entity_id
_entity_poly.type
_entity_poly.pdbx_seq_one_letter_code
_entity_poly.pdbx_strand_id
1 'polypeptide(L)'
;MVRPVVFFEIGGKDPDRLREFYREIFGWKIDEPNPMGISMVEHGIGGPPEGVGGAIMTRAEPRVVVYVQVLDPLETLEKAEALGGRRVMEPFDVPGGPTVAEMADPEGNVIGLVKQ
;
A
#
# COMPACT_ATOMS: atom_id res chain seq x y z
N MET A 1 0.54 12.60 17.86
CA MET A 1 1.53 11.54 17.60
C MET A 1 1.71 11.35 16.10
N VAL A 2 2.93 11.26 15.66
CA VAL A 2 3.27 11.11 14.24
C VAL A 2 3.04 9.66 13.81
N ARG A 3 2.38 9.48 12.67
CA ARG A 3 2.14 8.16 12.08
C ARG A 3 3.02 8.02 10.84
N PRO A 4 3.85 6.97 10.78
CA PRO A 4 4.80 6.85 9.68
C PRO A 4 4.20 6.23 8.43
N VAL A 5 4.79 6.56 7.27
CA VAL A 5 4.59 5.79 6.04
C VAL A 5 5.46 4.55 6.14
N VAL A 6 4.87 3.37 5.95
CA VAL A 6 5.58 2.10 6.15
C VAL A 6 5.54 1.16 4.96
N PHE A 7 4.80 1.50 3.92
CA PHE A 7 4.55 0.58 2.83
C PHE A 7 4.08 1.35 1.59
N PHE A 8 4.34 0.80 0.41
CA PHE A 8 3.80 1.36 -0.84
C PHE A 8 3.07 0.27 -1.62
N GLU A 9 2.25 0.68 -2.55
CA GLU A 9 1.57 -0.23 -3.47
C GLU A 9 1.69 0.35 -4.87
N ILE A 10 2.05 -0.49 -5.82
CA ILE A 10 2.03 -0.16 -7.24
C ILE A 10 1.05 -1.10 -7.89
N GLY A 11 0.01 -0.58 -8.49
CA GLY A 11 -1.02 -1.39 -9.12
C GLY A 11 -1.18 -1.06 -10.60
N GLY A 12 -1.61 -2.04 -11.37
CA GLY A 12 -1.87 -1.86 -12.78
C GLY A 12 -2.57 -3.08 -13.38
N LYS A 13 -2.78 -3.02 -14.66
CA LYS A 13 -3.56 -4.05 -15.37
C LYS A 13 -2.73 -5.29 -15.70
N ASP A 14 -1.41 -5.14 -15.80
CA ASP A 14 -0.48 -6.22 -16.14
C ASP A 14 0.62 -6.31 -15.07
N PRO A 15 0.34 -6.99 -13.95
CA PRO A 15 1.30 -7.06 -12.85
C PRO A 15 2.56 -7.85 -13.21
N ASP A 16 2.48 -8.83 -14.11
CA ASP A 16 3.66 -9.59 -14.54
C ASP A 16 4.67 -8.66 -15.20
N ARG A 17 4.19 -7.78 -16.06
CA ARG A 17 5.03 -6.80 -16.74
C ARG A 17 5.59 -5.77 -15.77
N LEU A 18 4.80 -5.35 -14.78
CA LEU A 18 5.27 -4.42 -13.76
C LEU A 18 6.40 -5.04 -12.93
N ARG A 19 6.25 -6.30 -12.51
CA ARG A 19 7.30 -6.99 -11.74
C ARG A 19 8.60 -7.04 -12.53
N GLU A 20 8.52 -7.43 -13.80
CA GLU A 20 9.70 -7.52 -14.65
C GLU A 20 10.38 -6.16 -14.83
N PHE A 21 9.57 -5.13 -15.07
CA PHE A 21 10.07 -3.77 -15.23
C PHE A 21 10.86 -3.31 -14.01
N TYR A 22 10.29 -3.44 -12.82
CA TYR A 22 10.92 -2.96 -11.61
C TYR A 22 12.11 -3.80 -11.16
N ARG A 23 12.09 -5.10 -11.44
CA ARG A 23 13.26 -5.95 -11.21
C ARG A 23 14.43 -5.50 -12.08
N GLU A 24 14.16 -5.23 -13.34
CA GLU A 24 15.22 -4.85 -14.28
C GLU A 24 15.77 -3.45 -14.01
N ILE A 25 14.89 -2.48 -13.78
CA ILE A 25 15.35 -1.09 -13.67
C ILE A 25 15.95 -0.76 -12.30
N PHE A 26 15.44 -1.35 -11.22
CA PHE A 26 15.87 -1.03 -9.87
C PHE A 26 16.53 -2.19 -9.13
N GLY A 27 16.51 -3.38 -9.69
CA GLY A 27 17.07 -4.56 -9.04
C GLY A 27 16.28 -5.00 -7.81
N TRP A 28 14.99 -4.62 -7.73
CA TRP A 28 14.17 -5.00 -6.59
C TRP A 28 13.96 -6.51 -6.54
N LYS A 29 13.92 -7.04 -5.33
CA LYS A 29 13.49 -8.43 -5.09
C LYS A 29 12.00 -8.42 -4.89
N ILE A 30 11.30 -9.05 -5.83
CA ILE A 30 9.85 -9.08 -5.86
C ILE A 30 9.43 -10.54 -5.85
N ASP A 31 8.63 -10.94 -4.87
CA ASP A 31 8.14 -12.30 -4.75
C ASP A 31 7.16 -12.63 -5.87
N GLU A 32 7.01 -13.92 -6.17
CA GLU A 32 5.91 -14.37 -7.02
C GLU A 32 4.58 -14.05 -6.34
N PRO A 33 3.51 -13.86 -7.12
CA PRO A 33 2.23 -13.47 -6.54
C PRO A 33 1.69 -14.52 -5.58
N ASN A 34 1.12 -14.04 -4.48
CA ASN A 34 0.40 -14.90 -3.53
C ASN A 34 -0.99 -15.23 -4.09
N PRO A 35 -1.83 -16.04 -3.38
CA PRO A 35 -3.17 -16.37 -3.87
C PRO A 35 -4.09 -15.17 -4.13
N MET A 36 -3.79 -14.02 -3.56
CA MET A 36 -4.55 -12.78 -3.81
C MET A 36 -4.00 -11.99 -5.00
N GLY A 37 -2.95 -12.50 -5.68
CA GLY A 37 -2.33 -11.79 -6.79
C GLY A 37 -1.42 -10.65 -6.37
N ILE A 38 -0.96 -10.66 -5.12
CA ILE A 38 -0.10 -9.61 -4.57
C ILE A 38 1.34 -10.10 -4.50
N SER A 39 2.25 -9.36 -5.11
CA SER A 39 3.68 -9.65 -5.07
C SER A 39 4.36 -8.69 -4.13
N MET A 40 4.94 -9.22 -3.05
CA MET A 40 5.64 -8.40 -2.07
C MET A 40 7.00 -7.97 -2.61
N VAL A 41 7.34 -6.71 -2.35
CA VAL A 41 8.64 -6.12 -2.67
C VAL A 41 9.45 -6.06 -1.39
N GLU A 42 10.62 -6.67 -1.41
CA GLU A 42 11.48 -6.74 -0.23
C GLU A 42 12.07 -5.37 0.07
N HIS A 43 12.14 -5.00 1.34
CA HIS A 43 12.68 -3.72 1.77
C HIS A 43 14.16 -3.80 2.14
N GLY A 44 14.85 -2.65 2.14
CA GLY A 44 16.20 -2.53 2.65
C GLY A 44 17.29 -3.16 1.79
N ILE A 45 17.02 -3.52 0.55
CA ILE A 45 17.99 -4.19 -0.29
C ILE A 45 18.88 -3.20 -1.03
N GLY A 46 20.19 -3.34 -0.84
CA GLY A 46 21.18 -2.55 -1.56
C GLY A 46 21.18 -1.07 -1.22
N GLY A 47 20.48 -0.68 -0.16
CA GLY A 47 20.39 0.71 0.26
C GLY A 47 20.33 0.83 1.77
N PRO A 48 19.80 1.95 2.28
CA PRO A 48 19.59 2.07 3.71
C PRO A 48 18.73 0.92 4.20
N PRO A 49 19.11 0.27 5.32
CA PRO A 49 18.40 -0.92 5.80
C PRO A 49 16.92 -0.67 6.14
N GLU A 50 16.58 0.57 6.37
CA GLU A 50 15.22 0.97 6.72
C GLU A 50 14.37 1.35 5.50
N GLY A 51 14.81 0.99 4.30
CA GLY A 51 14.03 1.22 3.08
C GLY A 51 12.64 0.59 3.19
N VAL A 52 11.64 1.28 2.67
CA VAL A 52 10.26 0.84 2.74
C VAL A 52 10.01 -0.31 1.77
N GLY A 53 9.37 -1.35 2.26
CA GLY A 53 8.87 -2.44 1.41
C GLY A 53 7.53 -2.08 0.79
N GLY A 54 7.04 -2.95 -0.09
CA GLY A 54 5.78 -2.68 -0.74
C GLY A 54 5.21 -3.89 -1.45
N ALA A 55 4.24 -3.62 -2.31
CA ALA A 55 3.55 -4.65 -3.08
C ALA A 55 3.25 -4.17 -4.50
N ILE A 56 3.25 -5.12 -5.42
CA ILE A 56 2.79 -4.90 -6.79
C ILE A 56 1.57 -5.79 -6.97
N MET A 57 0.49 -5.24 -7.49
CA MET A 57 -0.77 -5.96 -7.61
C MET A 57 -1.58 -5.49 -8.81
N THR A 58 -2.61 -6.28 -9.15
CA THR A 58 -3.57 -5.92 -10.18
C THR A 58 -4.52 -4.84 -9.67
N ARG A 59 -4.73 -3.81 -10.48
CA ARG A 59 -5.77 -2.80 -10.26
C ARG A 59 -6.43 -2.50 -11.60
N ALA A 60 -7.69 -2.09 -11.55
CA ALA A 60 -8.44 -1.71 -12.76
C ALA A 60 -7.77 -0.54 -13.49
N GLU A 61 -7.20 0.39 -12.73
CA GLU A 61 -6.44 1.52 -13.25
C GLU A 61 -5.08 1.59 -12.57
N PRO A 62 -4.04 2.04 -13.28
CA PRO A 62 -2.72 2.22 -12.67
C PRO A 62 -2.81 3.19 -11.49
N ARG A 63 -2.14 2.86 -10.40
CA ARG A 63 -2.08 3.74 -9.25
C ARG A 63 -0.86 3.44 -8.39
N VAL A 64 -0.42 4.43 -7.64
CA VAL A 64 0.59 4.29 -6.61
C VAL A 64 -0.03 4.79 -5.31
N VAL A 65 0.05 3.99 -4.26
CA VAL A 65 -0.52 4.34 -2.95
C VAL A 65 0.54 4.12 -1.88
N VAL A 66 0.66 5.07 -0.97
CA VAL A 66 1.48 4.89 0.23
C VAL A 66 0.57 4.53 1.39
N TYR A 67 1.05 3.69 2.29
CA TYR A 67 0.30 3.25 3.47
C TYR A 67 0.89 3.87 4.73
N VAL A 68 0.01 4.43 5.53
CA VAL A 68 0.34 5.02 6.82
C VAL A 68 -0.07 4.05 7.92
N GLN A 69 0.85 3.79 8.84
CA GLN A 69 0.59 2.91 9.97
C GLN A 69 -0.22 3.65 11.03
N VAL A 70 -1.34 3.10 11.41
CA VAL A 70 -2.25 3.70 12.40
C VAL A 70 -2.65 2.66 13.44
N LEU A 71 -3.14 3.11 14.58
CA LEU A 71 -3.59 2.20 15.65
C LEU A 71 -4.97 1.63 15.34
N ASP A 72 -5.85 2.43 14.77
CA ASP A 72 -7.23 2.05 14.51
C ASP A 72 -7.67 2.64 13.16
N PRO A 73 -7.72 1.80 12.10
CA PRO A 73 -8.15 2.27 10.78
C PRO A 73 -9.55 2.85 10.74
N LEU A 74 -10.50 2.28 11.46
CA LEU A 74 -11.87 2.79 11.47
C LEU A 74 -11.93 4.19 12.08
N GLU A 75 -11.28 4.38 13.23
CA GLU A 75 -11.22 5.69 13.87
C GLU A 75 -10.54 6.71 12.96
N THR A 76 -9.49 6.30 12.26
CA THR A 76 -8.79 7.17 11.31
C THR A 76 -9.70 7.58 10.16
N LEU A 77 -10.50 6.65 9.62
CA LEU A 77 -11.46 6.96 8.57
C LEU A 77 -12.51 7.98 9.04
N GLU A 78 -13.01 7.79 10.25
CA GLU A 78 -13.98 8.71 10.83
C GLU A 78 -13.39 10.12 10.99
N LYS A 79 -12.15 10.18 11.44
CA LYS A 79 -11.45 11.46 11.59
C LYS A 79 -11.18 12.11 10.23
N ALA A 80 -10.80 11.32 9.23
CA ALA A 80 -10.59 11.81 7.88
C ALA A 80 -11.87 12.45 7.32
N GLU A 81 -13.01 11.79 7.51
CA GLU A 81 -14.29 12.32 7.06
C GLU A 81 -14.63 13.65 7.77
N ALA A 82 -14.36 13.73 9.06
CA ALA A 82 -14.60 14.95 9.83
C ALA A 82 -13.70 16.10 9.36
N LEU A 83 -12.56 15.80 8.75
CA LEU A 83 -11.60 16.82 8.29
C LEU A 83 -11.71 17.11 6.78
N GLY A 84 -12.77 16.65 6.13
CA GLY A 84 -13.01 16.96 4.71
C GLY A 84 -12.51 15.92 3.73
N GLY A 85 -11.98 14.81 4.21
CA GLY A 85 -11.64 13.67 3.38
C GLY A 85 -12.83 12.76 3.18
N ARG A 86 -12.58 11.58 2.64
CA ARG A 86 -13.64 10.58 2.47
C ARG A 86 -13.11 9.17 2.64
N ARG A 87 -14.01 8.27 2.94
CA ARG A 87 -13.73 6.84 3.05
C ARG A 87 -13.72 6.25 1.64
N VAL A 88 -12.67 5.51 1.30
CA VAL A 88 -12.54 4.85 0.00
C VAL A 88 -12.75 3.36 0.15
N MET A 89 -12.16 2.75 1.20
CA MET A 89 -12.32 1.33 1.47
C MET A 89 -12.45 1.13 2.97
N GLU A 90 -13.49 0.39 3.37
CA GLU A 90 -13.69 0.01 4.77
C GLU A 90 -12.53 -0.85 5.27
N PRO A 91 -12.30 -0.89 6.58
CA PRO A 91 -11.30 -1.80 7.13
C PRO A 91 -11.52 -3.23 6.66
N PHE A 92 -10.44 -3.85 6.20
CA PHE A 92 -10.45 -5.19 5.64
C PHE A 92 -9.29 -5.98 6.24
N ASP A 93 -9.57 -7.17 6.74
CA ASP A 93 -8.54 -8.05 7.30
C ASP A 93 -7.94 -8.87 6.16
N VAL A 94 -6.70 -8.57 5.80
CA VAL A 94 -5.99 -9.33 4.77
C VAL A 94 -5.71 -10.73 5.30
N PRO A 95 -6.10 -11.79 4.59
CA PRO A 95 -5.81 -13.16 5.04
C PRO A 95 -4.30 -13.36 5.28
N GLY A 96 -3.96 -13.73 6.51
CA GLY A 96 -2.55 -13.91 6.91
C GLY A 96 -1.78 -12.60 7.04
N GLY A 97 -2.43 -11.47 6.98
CA GLY A 97 -1.80 -10.17 7.00
C GLY A 97 -2.51 -9.17 7.92
N PRO A 98 -2.23 -7.88 7.75
CA PRO A 98 -2.78 -6.86 8.62
C PRO A 98 -4.20 -6.44 8.23
N THR A 99 -4.81 -5.60 9.04
CA THR A 99 -6.04 -4.89 8.69
C THR A 99 -5.66 -3.62 7.93
N VAL A 100 -6.30 -3.40 6.80
CA VAL A 100 -6.04 -2.25 5.94
C VAL A 100 -7.33 -1.50 5.63
N ALA A 101 -7.19 -0.25 5.24
CA ALA A 101 -8.30 0.58 4.78
C ALA A 101 -7.75 1.61 3.80
N GLU A 102 -8.63 2.36 3.16
CA GLU A 102 -8.22 3.45 2.26
C GLU A 102 -9.09 4.66 2.49
N MET A 103 -8.44 5.82 2.48
CA MET A 103 -9.13 7.11 2.56
C MET A 103 -8.66 7.98 1.40
N ALA A 104 -9.39 9.05 1.13
CA ALA A 104 -8.94 10.10 0.23
C ALA A 104 -8.84 11.40 1.04
N ASP A 105 -7.80 12.18 0.76
CA ASP A 105 -7.65 13.50 1.35
C ASP A 105 -8.61 14.50 0.67
N PRO A 106 -8.71 15.75 1.14
CA PRO A 106 -9.62 16.74 0.54
C PRO A 106 -9.41 17.02 -0.95
N GLU A 107 -8.23 16.75 -1.47
CA GLU A 107 -7.92 16.91 -2.90
C GLU A 107 -8.19 15.62 -3.70
N GLY A 108 -8.56 14.53 -3.04
CA GLY A 108 -8.86 13.26 -3.69
C GLY A 108 -7.68 12.30 -3.79
N ASN A 109 -6.55 12.59 -3.18
CA ASN A 109 -5.43 11.65 -3.16
C ASN A 109 -5.77 10.46 -2.28
N VAL A 110 -5.61 9.25 -2.81
CA VAL A 110 -5.89 8.02 -2.07
C VAL A 110 -4.67 7.63 -1.23
N ILE A 111 -4.91 7.40 0.05
CA ILE A 111 -3.88 6.99 1.02
C ILE A 111 -4.36 5.71 1.67
N GLY A 112 -3.47 4.72 1.74
CA GLY A 112 -3.75 3.48 2.45
C GLY A 112 -3.49 3.64 3.94
N LEU A 113 -4.24 2.88 4.73
CA LEU A 113 -4.09 2.80 6.18
C LEU A 113 -3.81 1.35 6.53
N VAL A 114 -2.87 1.12 7.42
CA VAL A 114 -2.55 -0.22 7.88
C VAL A 114 -2.49 -0.22 9.39
N LYS A 115 -3.15 -1.22 9.98
CA LYS A 115 -3.14 -1.35 11.44
C LYS A 115 -1.77 -1.82 11.90
N GLN A 116 -1.30 -1.19 12.91
CA GLN A 116 -0.04 -1.55 13.56
C GLN A 116 -0.11 -2.93 14.20
#